data_1d1293ed617aa0596b969bb37da2bef5
#
_entry.id   1d1293ed617aa0596b969bb37da2bef5
#
_cell.length_a   1.000
_cell.length_b   1.000
_cell.length_c   1.000
_cell.angle_alpha   90.00
_cell.angle_beta   90.00
_cell.angle_gamma   90.00
#
_symmetry.space_group_name_H-M   'P 1'
#
loop_
_entity.id
_entity.type
_entity.pdbx_description
1 polymer ?
#
loop_
_entity_poly.entity_id
_entity_poly.type
_entity_poly.pdbx_seq_one_letter_code
_entity_poly.pdbx_strand_id
1 'polypeptide(L)'
;MHPTETPDDEPRSRPVPRVVIVGCGPRGLSALERVVAHAAATGRRVKVDVVDPFPPGAGHVWRTRQSPRFLMNTPSLFPTVIAADGALEVPPLEPLRGMSFDGWRRAIVERGLPVELDEQNREALQQLGAADFPQRRLYGAYLEWVFRTVVENAPTTVELRVHRDEAVAARRVETGRHRYAVEIGGQQELLADHVVLALGHLDAHLSRGQKELVDGAAQNGLDYRPPVVPADGHWDTLPPGETVLVRGMGLNFHDVLAEVTEGRGGVFEPADDGTDRLVYRPSGQEPFVVAGSRRGAPDRAQPEIGSYYARSLEHRFLTPETIEQLRGQGPLSFERVLLPLVLRDAHRTYYRTYARVHADRLGMPAEDFLVELDRALGVPDDDAPSGPARTAPAARRGAEREWAQDSQERLAEDTAEGLPWEVRLE
;
A
#
# COMPACT_ATOMS: atom_id res chain seq x y z
N MET A 1 5.73 49.98 55.68
CA MET A 1 4.84 49.75 54.51
C MET A 1 5.55 48.75 53.60
N HIS A 2 5.17 47.50 53.65
CA HIS A 2 5.62 46.48 52.72
C HIS A 2 4.64 46.44 51.57
N PRO A 3 5.09 46.32 50.28
CA PRO A 3 4.19 46.12 49.18
C PRO A 3 3.69 44.68 49.25
N THR A 4 2.38 44.54 49.21
CA THR A 4 1.63 43.28 49.05
C THR A 4 1.95 42.69 47.68
N GLU A 5 2.58 41.49 47.67
CA GLU A 5 2.68 40.63 46.52
C GLU A 5 1.23 40.19 46.12
N THR A 6 0.84 40.49 44.92
CA THR A 6 -0.36 39.93 44.27
C THR A 6 -0.04 38.53 43.77
N PRO A 7 -0.76 37.49 44.21
CA PRO A 7 -0.65 36.16 43.62
C PRO A 7 -1.67 36.08 42.47
N ASP A 8 -1.23 36.17 41.24
CA ASP A 8 -2.05 35.71 40.10
C ASP A 8 -1.14 35.47 38.89
N ASP A 9 -0.54 34.29 38.87
CA ASP A 9 -0.11 33.66 37.63
C ASP A 9 -0.59 32.20 37.66
N GLU A 10 -1.94 32.02 37.56
CA GLU A 10 -2.50 30.72 37.16
C GLU A 10 -1.92 30.36 35.78
N PRO A 11 -1.32 29.16 35.62
CA PRO A 11 -0.79 28.75 34.31
C PRO A 11 -1.96 28.75 33.29
N ARG A 12 -1.99 29.74 32.41
CA ARG A 12 -2.94 29.81 31.31
C ARG A 12 -2.95 28.48 30.63
N SER A 13 -4.02 27.69 30.79
CA SER A 13 -4.15 26.36 30.19
C SER A 13 -3.88 26.48 28.68
N ARG A 14 -2.86 25.75 28.20
CA ARG A 14 -2.54 25.76 26.77
C ARG A 14 -3.81 25.40 25.99
N PRO A 15 -4.15 26.18 25.00
CA PRO A 15 -5.36 25.92 24.22
C PRO A 15 -5.30 24.55 23.57
N VAL A 16 -6.43 23.81 23.62
CA VAL A 16 -6.55 22.47 22.99
C VAL A 16 -6.39 22.59 21.48
N PRO A 17 -5.39 21.93 20.85
CA PRO A 17 -5.20 21.98 19.41
C PRO A 17 -6.35 21.29 18.68
N ARG A 18 -6.67 21.78 17.48
CA ARG A 18 -7.66 21.21 16.58
C ARG A 18 -7.00 20.71 15.31
N VAL A 19 -7.21 19.44 14.97
CA VAL A 19 -6.73 18.77 13.76
C VAL A 19 -7.93 18.45 12.89
N VAL A 20 -7.87 18.80 11.61
CA VAL A 20 -8.84 18.36 10.61
C VAL A 20 -8.16 17.36 9.69
N ILE A 21 -8.74 16.17 9.55
CA ILE A 21 -8.29 15.12 8.63
C ILE A 21 -9.28 15.05 7.47
N VAL A 22 -8.84 15.45 6.29
CA VAL A 22 -9.63 15.41 5.06
C VAL A 22 -9.33 14.11 4.33
N GLY A 23 -10.33 13.24 4.23
CA GLY A 23 -10.22 11.86 3.76
C GLY A 23 -9.83 10.91 4.89
N CYS A 24 -10.63 9.88 5.10
CA CYS A 24 -10.39 8.83 6.09
C CYS A 24 -10.36 7.43 5.48
N GLY A 25 -9.80 7.32 4.26
CA GLY A 25 -9.30 6.05 3.74
C GLY A 25 -8.04 5.60 4.49
N PRO A 26 -7.30 4.60 4.01
CA PRO A 26 -6.16 4.01 4.74
C PRO A 26 -5.15 5.02 5.27
N ARG A 27 -4.83 6.07 4.51
CA ARG A 27 -3.86 7.10 4.93
C ARG A 27 -4.40 7.99 6.04
N GLY A 28 -5.65 8.48 5.89
CA GLY A 28 -6.28 9.30 6.92
C GLY A 28 -6.55 8.51 8.20
N LEU A 29 -6.93 7.24 8.07
CA LEU A 29 -7.08 6.32 9.19
C LEU A 29 -5.77 6.11 9.95
N SER A 30 -4.67 5.88 9.22
CA SER A 30 -3.35 5.75 9.85
C SER A 30 -2.94 7.03 10.60
N ALA A 31 -3.21 8.21 10.02
CA ALA A 31 -2.95 9.48 10.69
C ALA A 31 -3.83 9.66 11.94
N LEU A 32 -5.11 9.32 11.86
CA LEU A 32 -6.04 9.37 13.00
C LEU A 32 -5.56 8.48 14.15
N GLU A 33 -5.22 7.23 13.84
CA GLU A 33 -4.71 6.28 14.83
C GLU A 33 -3.46 6.82 15.52
N ARG A 34 -2.51 7.40 14.78
CA ARG A 34 -1.32 8.02 15.36
C ARG A 34 -1.64 9.20 16.29
N VAL A 35 -2.56 10.07 15.89
CA VAL A 35 -2.98 11.21 16.74
C VAL A 35 -3.60 10.71 18.04
N VAL A 36 -4.48 9.70 17.96
CA VAL A 36 -5.15 9.13 19.14
C VAL A 36 -4.15 8.39 20.04
N ALA A 37 -3.25 7.58 19.47
CA ALA A 37 -2.23 6.86 20.22
C ALA A 37 -1.27 7.83 20.96
N HIS A 38 -0.83 8.90 20.30
CA HIS A 38 -0.02 9.93 20.93
C HIS A 38 -0.77 10.68 22.04
N ALA A 39 -2.05 11.00 21.85
CA ALA A 39 -2.87 11.61 22.88
C ALA A 39 -3.02 10.67 24.10
N ALA A 40 -3.22 9.37 23.86
CA ALA A 40 -3.30 8.36 24.90
C ALA A 40 -1.97 8.26 25.70
N ALA A 41 -0.83 8.21 25.01
CA ALA A 41 0.48 8.07 25.63
C ALA A 41 0.91 9.32 26.42
N THR A 42 0.52 10.52 25.95
CA THR A 42 0.99 11.80 26.54
C THR A 42 -0.02 12.47 27.47
N GLY A 43 -1.28 12.00 27.50
CA GLY A 43 -2.39 12.66 28.20
C GLY A 43 -2.78 14.03 27.61
N ARG A 44 -2.26 14.41 26.45
CA ARG A 44 -2.55 15.70 25.82
C ARG A 44 -3.95 15.73 25.22
N ARG A 45 -4.66 16.83 25.46
CA ARG A 45 -5.99 17.04 24.86
C ARG A 45 -5.84 17.46 23.40
N VAL A 46 -6.71 16.91 22.55
CA VAL A 46 -6.80 17.24 21.13
C VAL A 46 -8.25 17.13 20.64
N LYS A 47 -8.66 18.04 19.73
CA LYS A 47 -9.91 17.93 18.98
C LYS A 47 -9.57 17.46 17.58
N VAL A 48 -10.25 16.42 17.10
CA VAL A 48 -10.05 15.86 15.77
C VAL A 48 -11.38 15.86 15.03
N ASP A 49 -11.41 16.54 13.89
CA ASP A 49 -12.51 16.49 12.95
C ASP A 49 -12.06 15.66 11.74
N VAL A 50 -12.79 14.60 11.44
CA VAL A 50 -12.59 13.76 10.26
C VAL A 50 -13.67 14.08 9.24
N VAL A 51 -13.27 14.40 8.01
CA VAL A 51 -14.19 14.74 6.92
C VAL A 51 -14.01 13.74 5.78
N ASP A 52 -15.03 12.93 5.50
CA ASP A 52 -15.02 11.95 4.41
C ASP A 52 -16.47 11.66 3.97
N PRO A 53 -16.83 11.80 2.68
CA PRO A 53 -18.14 11.44 2.17
C PRO A 53 -18.40 9.91 2.18
N PHE A 54 -17.33 9.11 2.23
CA PHE A 54 -17.39 7.65 2.26
C PHE A 54 -17.24 7.10 3.70
N PRO A 55 -17.54 5.80 3.93
CA PRO A 55 -17.32 5.17 5.22
C PRO A 55 -15.88 5.36 5.71
N PRO A 56 -15.67 5.95 6.90
CA PRO A 56 -14.34 6.12 7.44
C PRO A 56 -13.62 4.77 7.63
N GLY A 57 -12.35 4.75 7.32
CA GLY A 57 -11.53 3.55 7.25
C GLY A 57 -11.42 3.02 5.83
N ALA A 58 -12.51 2.53 5.26
CA ALA A 58 -12.56 2.03 3.89
C ALA A 58 -12.41 3.13 2.83
N GLY A 59 -13.00 4.28 3.07
CA GLY A 59 -13.01 5.39 2.10
C GLY A 59 -13.66 4.99 0.79
N HIS A 60 -13.26 5.67 -0.30
CA HIS A 60 -13.87 5.47 -1.62
C HIS A 60 -13.50 4.11 -2.25
N VAL A 61 -12.20 3.76 -2.27
CA VAL A 61 -11.69 2.62 -3.05
C VAL A 61 -11.97 1.26 -2.41
N TRP A 62 -11.95 1.20 -1.08
CA TRP A 62 -12.05 -0.05 -0.31
C TRP A 62 -13.44 -0.31 0.23
N ARG A 63 -14.47 0.28 -0.36
CA ARG A 63 -15.86 0.10 0.08
C ARG A 63 -16.19 -1.37 0.27
N THR A 64 -16.86 -1.69 1.38
CA THR A 64 -17.30 -3.06 1.67
C THR A 64 -18.40 -3.54 0.72
N ARG A 65 -19.15 -2.59 0.13
CA ARG A 65 -20.20 -2.86 -0.86
C ARG A 65 -19.67 -2.68 -2.29
N GLN A 66 -18.80 -3.59 -2.71
CA GLN A 66 -18.30 -3.67 -4.08
C GLN A 66 -18.21 -5.13 -4.52
N SER A 67 -17.98 -5.37 -5.80
CA SER A 67 -17.89 -6.69 -6.35
C SER A 67 -16.86 -7.58 -5.64
N PRO A 68 -17.21 -8.84 -5.34
CA PRO A 68 -16.26 -9.81 -4.81
C PRO A 68 -15.16 -10.20 -5.79
N ARG A 69 -15.29 -9.84 -7.06
CA ARG A 69 -14.30 -10.13 -8.11
C ARG A 69 -13.14 -9.14 -8.12
N PHE A 70 -13.30 -7.99 -7.45
CA PHE A 70 -12.21 -7.02 -7.36
C PHE A 70 -11.18 -7.46 -6.32
N LEU A 71 -10.07 -7.98 -6.82
CA LEU A 71 -8.98 -8.47 -5.99
C LEU A 71 -7.95 -7.36 -5.72
N MET A 72 -7.26 -7.48 -4.61
CA MET A 72 -6.02 -6.76 -4.38
C MET A 72 -4.90 -7.39 -5.23
N ASN A 73 -3.90 -6.60 -5.57
CA ASN A 73 -2.67 -7.08 -6.21
C ASN A 73 -1.54 -7.34 -5.20
N THR A 74 -1.91 -7.46 -3.94
CA THR A 74 -0.98 -7.68 -2.82
C THR A 74 -1.54 -8.79 -1.94
N PRO A 75 -0.77 -9.83 -1.65
CA PRO A 75 -1.21 -10.93 -0.79
C PRO A 75 -1.61 -10.48 0.61
N SER A 76 -2.48 -11.24 1.25
CA SER A 76 -3.06 -10.97 2.58
C SER A 76 -2.04 -10.64 3.67
N LEU A 77 -0.85 -11.21 3.58
CA LEU A 77 0.23 -11.04 4.55
C LEU A 77 0.72 -9.59 4.69
N PHE A 78 0.69 -8.80 3.60
CA PHE A 78 1.35 -7.49 3.56
C PHE A 78 0.48 -6.27 3.90
N PRO A 79 -0.80 -6.18 3.51
CA PRO A 79 -1.57 -4.96 3.73
C PRO A 79 -1.74 -4.67 5.22
N THR A 80 -1.46 -3.43 5.60
CA THR A 80 -1.71 -2.94 6.95
C THR A 80 -1.83 -1.42 6.96
N VAL A 81 -2.54 -0.87 7.94
CA VAL A 81 -2.54 0.56 8.28
C VAL A 81 -1.98 0.79 9.67
N ILE A 82 -1.59 -0.30 10.34
CA ILE A 82 -1.03 -0.29 11.69
C ILE A 82 0.48 -0.50 11.59
N ALA A 83 1.23 0.35 12.27
CA ALA A 83 2.68 0.21 12.33
C ALA A 83 3.10 -1.09 13.02
N ALA A 84 4.19 -1.68 12.57
CA ALA A 84 4.77 -2.84 13.23
C ALA A 84 5.25 -2.50 14.65
N ASP A 85 5.22 -3.48 15.52
CA ASP A 85 5.71 -3.32 16.89
C ASP A 85 7.20 -2.91 16.87
N GLY A 86 7.53 -1.91 17.68
CA GLY A 86 8.89 -1.37 17.75
C GLY A 86 9.28 -0.42 16.59
N ALA A 87 8.45 -0.27 15.56
CA ALA A 87 8.74 0.64 14.45
C ALA A 87 8.60 2.12 14.82
N LEU A 88 7.88 2.43 15.90
CA LEU A 88 7.58 3.80 16.34
C LEU A 88 7.82 3.94 17.85
N GLU A 89 8.23 5.15 18.27
CA GLU A 89 8.42 5.50 19.69
C GLU A 89 7.12 5.31 20.50
N VAL A 90 6.00 5.80 19.96
CA VAL A 90 4.67 5.55 20.55
C VAL A 90 4.05 4.36 19.82
N PRO A 91 3.82 3.24 20.49
CA PRO A 91 3.22 2.07 19.88
C PRO A 91 1.77 2.34 19.42
N PRO A 92 1.22 1.49 18.54
CA PRO A 92 -0.20 1.51 18.21
C PRO A 92 -1.08 1.35 19.46
N LEU A 93 -2.35 1.76 19.37
CA LEU A 93 -3.35 1.48 20.40
C LEU A 93 -3.36 -0.03 20.70
N GLU A 94 -3.45 -0.39 22.01
CA GLU A 94 -3.34 -1.79 22.46
C GLU A 94 -4.17 -2.80 21.65
N PRO A 95 -5.48 -2.57 21.36
CA PRO A 95 -6.27 -3.54 20.60
C PRO A 95 -5.81 -3.71 19.14
N LEU A 96 -4.99 -2.79 18.63
CA LEU A 96 -4.51 -2.78 17.24
C LEU A 96 -3.09 -3.33 17.07
N ARG A 97 -2.38 -3.63 18.17
CA ARG A 97 -1.02 -4.18 18.08
C ARG A 97 -1.00 -5.52 17.37
N GLY A 98 -0.12 -5.67 16.39
CA GLY A 98 0.00 -6.87 15.59
C GLY A 98 -1.19 -7.15 14.65
N MET A 99 -2.15 -6.23 14.56
CA MET A 99 -3.34 -6.36 13.72
C MET A 99 -3.10 -5.80 12.31
N SER A 100 -2.15 -6.41 11.55
CA SER A 100 -2.18 -6.31 10.10
C SER A 100 -3.47 -6.95 9.55
N PHE A 101 -3.75 -6.82 8.26
CA PHE A 101 -4.91 -7.49 7.67
C PHE A 101 -4.91 -9.01 7.93
N ASP A 102 -3.78 -9.69 7.72
CA ASP A 102 -3.67 -11.13 8.03
C ASP A 102 -3.76 -11.40 9.54
N GLY A 103 -3.19 -10.53 10.39
CA GLY A 103 -3.33 -10.63 11.84
C GLY A 103 -4.79 -10.55 12.30
N TRP A 104 -5.55 -9.64 11.72
CA TRP A 104 -7.00 -9.48 11.96
C TRP A 104 -7.79 -10.69 11.42
N ARG A 105 -7.51 -11.14 10.18
CA ARG A 105 -8.13 -12.33 9.60
C ARG A 105 -7.94 -13.55 10.50
N ARG A 106 -6.71 -13.82 10.95
CA ARG A 106 -6.41 -14.92 11.86
C ARG A 106 -7.09 -14.74 13.23
N ALA A 107 -7.19 -13.52 13.72
CA ALA A 107 -7.90 -13.26 14.96
C ALA A 107 -9.40 -13.65 14.87
N ILE A 108 -10.03 -13.40 13.73
CA ILE A 108 -11.42 -13.83 13.49
C ILE A 108 -11.52 -15.34 13.36
N VAL A 109 -10.72 -15.92 12.46
CA VAL A 109 -10.86 -17.34 12.08
C VAL A 109 -10.38 -18.29 13.18
N GLU A 110 -9.25 -17.98 13.82
CA GLU A 110 -8.60 -18.87 14.77
C GLU A 110 -8.95 -18.57 16.23
N ARG A 111 -9.24 -17.30 16.56
CA ARG A 111 -9.44 -16.84 17.94
C ARG A 111 -10.86 -16.34 18.24
N GLY A 112 -11.72 -16.31 17.21
CA GLY A 112 -13.12 -15.90 17.38
C GLY A 112 -13.31 -14.41 17.69
N LEU A 113 -12.42 -13.53 17.18
CA LEU A 113 -12.58 -12.08 17.34
C LEU A 113 -13.97 -11.68 16.84
N PRO A 114 -14.84 -11.07 17.68
CA PRO A 114 -16.17 -10.66 17.27
C PRO A 114 -16.10 -9.48 16.30
N VAL A 115 -16.50 -9.72 15.06
CA VAL A 115 -16.61 -8.69 14.02
C VAL A 115 -17.91 -8.88 13.26
N GLU A 116 -18.62 -7.77 13.04
CA GLU A 116 -19.81 -7.76 12.20
C GLU A 116 -19.40 -7.93 10.73
N LEU A 117 -19.68 -9.09 10.18
CA LEU A 117 -19.49 -9.45 8.78
C LEU A 117 -20.72 -10.19 8.29
N ASP A 118 -21.12 -9.91 7.06
CA ASP A 118 -22.08 -10.76 6.35
C ASP A 118 -21.49 -12.16 6.12
N GLU A 119 -22.36 -13.12 5.84
CA GLU A 119 -21.96 -14.53 5.68
C GLU A 119 -20.96 -14.71 4.56
N GLN A 120 -21.17 -14.06 3.41
CA GLN A 120 -20.28 -14.16 2.25
C GLN A 120 -18.86 -13.66 2.55
N ASN A 121 -18.73 -12.55 3.30
CA ASN A 121 -17.42 -12.04 3.73
C ASN A 121 -16.76 -12.97 4.77
N ARG A 122 -17.57 -13.58 5.65
CA ARG A 122 -17.08 -14.54 6.65
C ARG A 122 -16.53 -15.79 5.99
N GLU A 123 -17.25 -16.39 5.06
CA GLU A 123 -16.81 -17.55 4.29
C GLU A 123 -15.53 -17.24 3.49
N ALA A 124 -15.49 -16.09 2.81
CA ALA A 124 -14.32 -15.67 2.06
C ALA A 124 -13.07 -15.49 2.93
N LEU A 125 -13.22 -14.95 4.16
CA LEU A 125 -12.11 -14.86 5.12
C LEU A 125 -11.63 -16.22 5.63
N GLN A 126 -12.54 -17.19 5.80
CA GLN A 126 -12.17 -18.54 6.24
C GLN A 126 -11.34 -19.29 5.20
N GLN A 127 -11.65 -19.07 3.92
CA GLN A 127 -10.93 -19.70 2.80
C GLN A 127 -9.61 -19.02 2.45
N LEU A 128 -9.43 -17.77 2.90
CA LEU A 128 -8.29 -16.93 2.52
C LEU A 128 -7.02 -17.32 3.30
N GLY A 129 -5.94 -17.64 2.58
CA GLY A 129 -4.61 -17.86 3.14
C GLY A 129 -3.76 -16.58 3.20
N ALA A 130 -2.59 -16.66 3.84
CA ALA A 130 -1.66 -15.55 3.96
C ALA A 130 -1.05 -15.13 2.61
N ALA A 131 -0.85 -16.07 1.70
CA ALA A 131 -0.30 -15.86 0.37
C ALA A 131 -1.34 -15.51 -0.70
N ASP A 132 -2.63 -15.65 -0.39
CA ASP A 132 -3.72 -15.40 -1.32
C ASP A 132 -4.01 -13.91 -1.48
N PHE A 133 -4.57 -13.55 -2.62
CA PHE A 133 -4.95 -12.18 -2.95
C PHE A 133 -6.38 -11.90 -2.47
N PRO A 134 -6.56 -11.04 -1.46
CA PRO A 134 -7.89 -10.83 -0.88
C PRO A 134 -8.78 -9.98 -1.79
N GLN A 135 -10.08 -10.19 -1.65
CA GLN A 135 -11.07 -9.28 -2.22
C GLN A 135 -10.95 -7.89 -1.58
N ARG A 136 -11.04 -6.82 -2.38
CA ARG A 136 -10.93 -5.43 -1.88
C ARG A 136 -11.95 -5.11 -0.79
N ARG A 137 -13.16 -5.68 -0.86
CA ARG A 137 -14.21 -5.50 0.16
C ARG A 137 -13.80 -6.08 1.52
N LEU A 138 -13.03 -7.16 1.57
CA LEU A 138 -12.53 -7.73 2.83
C LEU A 138 -11.50 -6.82 3.50
N TYR A 139 -10.61 -6.24 2.69
CA TYR A 139 -9.68 -5.24 3.19
C TYR A 139 -10.44 -3.99 3.68
N GLY A 140 -11.51 -3.60 3.00
CA GLY A 140 -12.42 -2.55 3.46
C GLY A 140 -13.03 -2.84 4.83
N ALA A 141 -13.51 -4.07 5.05
CA ALA A 141 -14.05 -4.48 6.33
C ALA A 141 -13.01 -4.41 7.47
N TYR A 142 -11.76 -4.78 7.18
CA TYR A 142 -10.64 -4.58 8.10
C TYR A 142 -10.44 -3.10 8.44
N LEU A 143 -10.42 -2.24 7.44
CA LEU A 143 -10.22 -0.79 7.63
C LEU A 143 -11.35 -0.15 8.45
N GLU A 144 -12.59 -0.53 8.20
CA GLU A 144 -13.75 -0.08 8.99
C GLU A 144 -13.67 -0.61 10.43
N TRP A 145 -13.21 -1.84 10.63
CA TRP A 145 -12.97 -2.39 11.96
C TRP A 145 -11.87 -1.60 12.70
N VAL A 146 -10.75 -1.29 12.04
CA VAL A 146 -9.68 -0.47 12.64
C VAL A 146 -10.22 0.89 13.04
N PHE A 147 -11.01 1.54 12.17
CA PHE A 147 -11.61 2.85 12.49
C PHE A 147 -12.48 2.78 13.73
N ARG A 148 -13.39 1.81 13.81
CA ARG A 148 -14.25 1.61 14.99
C ARG A 148 -13.41 1.38 16.25
N THR A 149 -12.40 0.54 16.16
CA THR A 149 -11.49 0.26 17.28
C THR A 149 -10.77 1.52 17.77
N VAL A 150 -10.32 2.39 16.84
CA VAL A 150 -9.72 3.68 17.21
C VAL A 150 -10.72 4.57 17.95
N VAL A 151 -11.95 4.66 17.45
CA VAL A 151 -13.02 5.48 18.07
C VAL A 151 -13.37 4.97 19.47
N GLU A 152 -13.58 3.67 19.63
CA GLU A 152 -13.97 3.02 20.87
C GLU A 152 -12.88 3.09 21.96
N ASN A 153 -11.60 3.14 21.55
CA ASN A 153 -10.46 3.18 22.45
C ASN A 153 -9.81 4.57 22.54
N ALA A 154 -10.45 5.60 21.97
CA ALA A 154 -9.99 6.97 22.11
C ALA A 154 -10.09 7.42 23.59
N PRO A 155 -9.01 7.97 24.18
CA PRO A 155 -9.07 8.46 25.55
C PRO A 155 -9.97 9.69 25.66
N THR A 156 -10.45 10.00 26.85
CA THR A 156 -11.30 11.18 27.11
C THR A 156 -10.62 12.51 26.79
N THR A 157 -9.32 12.50 26.58
CA THR A 157 -8.53 13.66 26.11
C THR A 157 -8.71 13.95 24.63
N VAL A 158 -9.28 13.02 23.84
CA VAL A 158 -9.57 13.17 22.42
C VAL A 158 -11.06 13.47 22.22
N GLU A 159 -11.38 14.64 21.66
CA GLU A 159 -12.71 14.95 21.16
C GLU A 159 -12.74 14.66 19.67
N LEU A 160 -13.36 13.55 19.26
CA LEU A 160 -13.44 13.12 17.86
C LEU A 160 -14.83 13.40 17.28
N ARG A 161 -14.86 14.04 16.10
CA ARG A 161 -16.07 14.27 15.30
C ARG A 161 -15.88 13.76 13.89
N VAL A 162 -16.90 13.14 13.35
CA VAL A 162 -16.92 12.64 11.97
C VAL A 162 -17.97 13.39 11.17
N HIS A 163 -17.54 14.00 10.08
CA HIS A 163 -18.39 14.71 9.13
C HIS A 163 -18.49 13.84 7.86
N ARG A 164 -19.71 13.35 7.60
CA ARG A 164 -20.02 12.54 6.40
C ARG A 164 -20.33 13.49 5.25
N ASP A 165 -19.30 14.24 4.85
CA ASP A 165 -19.42 15.32 3.88
C ASP A 165 -18.11 15.50 3.10
N GLU A 166 -18.14 16.28 2.04
CA GLU A 166 -16.99 16.58 1.19
C GLU A 166 -16.30 17.87 1.62
N ALA A 167 -14.98 17.82 1.76
CA ALA A 167 -14.17 19.03 1.93
C ALA A 167 -13.91 19.64 0.55
N VAL A 168 -14.46 20.82 0.30
CA VAL A 168 -14.37 21.49 -1.01
C VAL A 168 -13.23 22.49 -1.09
N ALA A 169 -12.77 23.05 0.03
CA ALA A 169 -11.64 23.97 0.08
C ALA A 169 -10.89 23.88 1.41
N ALA A 170 -9.59 24.15 1.36
CA ALA A 170 -8.77 24.37 2.54
C ALA A 170 -7.88 25.60 2.27
N ARG A 171 -7.93 26.56 3.18
CA ARG A 171 -7.18 27.81 3.06
C ARG A 171 -6.47 28.18 4.35
N ARG A 172 -5.37 28.89 4.23
CA ARG A 172 -4.69 29.49 5.37
C ARG A 172 -5.46 30.73 5.82
N VAL A 173 -5.60 30.90 7.15
CA VAL A 173 -6.18 32.09 7.76
C VAL A 173 -5.11 32.86 8.52
N GLU A 174 -5.11 34.18 8.37
CA GLU A 174 -4.09 35.08 8.96
C GLU A 174 -4.55 35.70 10.28
N THR A 175 -5.84 35.60 10.57
CA THR A 175 -6.46 36.24 11.74
C THR A 175 -7.01 35.22 12.72
N GLY A 176 -6.80 35.46 14.00
CA GLY A 176 -7.27 34.61 15.07
C GLY A 176 -6.25 33.56 15.53
N ARG A 177 -6.73 32.57 16.26
CA ARG A 177 -5.92 31.53 16.88
C ARG A 177 -5.52 30.39 15.93
N HIS A 178 -6.49 30.02 15.05
CA HIS A 178 -6.32 28.91 14.14
C HIS A 178 -5.58 29.33 12.86
N ARG A 179 -4.88 28.39 12.25
CA ARG A 179 -4.04 28.63 11.07
C ARG A 179 -4.75 28.32 9.75
N TYR A 180 -5.77 27.47 9.80
CA TYR A 180 -6.45 26.96 8.62
C TYR A 180 -7.95 26.99 8.79
N ALA A 181 -8.65 27.12 7.67
CA ALA A 181 -10.08 26.94 7.56
C ALA A 181 -10.35 25.91 6.46
N VAL A 182 -11.15 24.91 6.77
CA VAL A 182 -11.59 23.85 5.86
C VAL A 182 -13.08 24.01 5.65
N GLU A 183 -13.50 24.21 4.41
CA GLU A 183 -14.88 24.32 4.00
C GLU A 183 -15.42 22.93 3.67
N ILE A 184 -16.57 22.56 4.25
CA ILE A 184 -17.25 21.28 4.05
C ILE A 184 -18.69 21.51 3.58
N GLY A 185 -19.14 20.70 2.61
CA GLY A 185 -20.50 20.80 2.06
C GLY A 185 -20.85 22.17 1.48
N GLY A 186 -19.86 23.03 1.22
CA GLY A 186 -20.02 24.37 0.67
C GLY A 186 -20.69 25.40 1.61
N GLN A 187 -20.94 25.05 2.88
CA GLN A 187 -21.66 25.93 3.82
C GLN A 187 -21.04 25.97 5.23
N GLN A 188 -20.35 24.97 5.65
CA GLN A 188 -19.75 24.89 6.98
C GLN A 188 -18.24 25.06 6.91
N GLU A 189 -17.68 25.87 7.81
CA GLU A 189 -16.23 26.06 7.94
C GLU A 189 -15.72 25.46 9.26
N LEU A 190 -14.69 24.63 9.16
CA LEU A 190 -13.94 24.10 10.30
C LEU A 190 -12.62 24.84 10.44
N LEU A 191 -12.45 25.54 11.56
CA LEU A 191 -11.17 26.19 11.88
C LEU A 191 -10.23 25.17 12.52
N ALA A 192 -8.96 25.13 12.09
CA ALA A 192 -7.97 24.16 12.52
C ALA A 192 -6.59 24.76 12.77
N ASP A 193 -5.85 24.17 13.70
CA ASP A 193 -4.44 24.44 13.91
C ASP A 193 -3.58 23.63 12.94
N HIS A 194 -4.05 22.42 12.57
CA HIS A 194 -3.40 21.49 11.65
C HIS A 194 -4.43 20.85 10.72
N VAL A 195 -4.02 20.63 9.47
CA VAL A 195 -4.84 19.94 8.47
C VAL A 195 -4.01 18.80 7.87
N VAL A 196 -4.59 17.61 7.81
CA VAL A 196 -4.05 16.44 7.13
C VAL A 196 -4.87 16.22 5.86
N LEU A 197 -4.23 16.29 4.69
CA LEU A 197 -4.87 16.03 3.41
C LEU A 197 -4.57 14.58 2.97
N ALA A 198 -5.55 13.70 3.10
CA ALA A 198 -5.48 12.29 2.71
C ALA A 198 -6.49 11.98 1.60
N LEU A 199 -6.49 12.82 0.56
CA LEU A 199 -7.53 12.95 -0.46
C LEU A 199 -7.76 11.70 -1.33
N GLY A 200 -6.82 10.75 -1.34
CA GLY A 200 -6.95 9.55 -2.16
C GLY A 200 -6.85 9.83 -3.66
N HIS A 201 -7.75 9.24 -4.43
CA HIS A 201 -7.90 9.50 -5.86
C HIS A 201 -8.94 10.62 -6.05
N LEU A 202 -8.49 11.71 -6.61
CA LEU A 202 -9.36 12.83 -6.99
C LEU A 202 -9.77 12.67 -8.46
N ASP A 203 -10.97 13.14 -8.76
CA ASP A 203 -11.42 13.27 -10.13
C ASP A 203 -10.56 14.29 -10.86
N ALA A 204 -10.05 13.90 -12.02
CA ALA A 204 -9.27 14.77 -12.87
C ALA A 204 -10.11 15.28 -14.03
N HIS A 205 -9.86 16.52 -14.44
CA HIS A 205 -10.42 17.00 -15.70
C HIS A 205 -9.99 16.12 -16.86
N LEU A 206 -10.93 15.80 -17.73
CA LEU A 206 -10.61 15.04 -18.94
C LEU A 206 -9.53 15.75 -19.75
N SER A 207 -8.53 14.99 -20.17
CA SER A 207 -7.53 15.47 -21.12
C SER A 207 -8.18 15.83 -22.45
N ARG A 208 -7.48 16.61 -23.29
CA ARG A 208 -7.98 16.96 -24.63
C ARG A 208 -8.41 15.74 -25.43
N GLY A 209 -7.57 14.69 -25.46
CA GLY A 209 -7.90 13.46 -26.19
C GLY A 209 -9.10 12.70 -25.61
N GLN A 210 -9.31 12.74 -24.29
CA GLN A 210 -10.51 12.15 -23.68
C GLN A 210 -11.78 12.95 -24.02
N LYS A 211 -11.71 14.30 -24.05
CA LYS A 211 -12.81 15.15 -24.49
C LYS A 211 -13.17 14.87 -25.94
N GLU A 212 -12.18 14.78 -26.83
CA GLU A 212 -12.38 14.43 -28.22
C GLU A 212 -13.07 13.06 -28.40
N LEU A 213 -12.77 12.08 -27.50
CA LEU A 213 -13.48 10.80 -27.48
C LEU A 213 -14.92 10.92 -26.99
N VAL A 214 -15.18 11.72 -25.94
CA VAL A 214 -16.56 12.00 -25.46
C VAL A 214 -17.38 12.64 -26.57
N ASP A 215 -16.86 13.69 -27.20
CA ASP A 215 -17.55 14.41 -28.26
C ASP A 215 -17.78 13.54 -29.49
N GLY A 216 -16.76 12.76 -29.89
CA GLY A 216 -16.88 11.83 -31.02
C GLY A 216 -17.87 10.71 -30.75
N ALA A 217 -17.92 10.17 -29.56
CA ALA A 217 -18.88 9.16 -29.16
C ALA A 217 -20.31 9.71 -29.21
N ALA A 218 -20.53 10.88 -28.62
CA ALA A 218 -21.85 11.54 -28.62
C ALA A 218 -22.36 11.82 -30.05
N GLN A 219 -21.48 12.26 -30.98
CA GLN A 219 -21.81 12.55 -32.36
C GLN A 219 -22.20 11.28 -33.16
N ASN A 220 -21.65 10.13 -32.75
CA ASN A 220 -21.88 8.84 -33.46
C ASN A 220 -22.83 7.90 -32.69
N GLY A 221 -23.50 8.36 -31.66
CA GLY A 221 -24.42 7.56 -30.84
C GLY A 221 -23.76 6.40 -30.12
N LEU A 222 -22.48 6.56 -29.75
CA LEU A 222 -21.68 5.57 -29.01
C LEU A 222 -21.65 5.92 -27.53
N ASP A 223 -21.54 4.92 -26.68
CA ASP A 223 -21.27 5.08 -25.25
C ASP A 223 -19.74 5.14 -25.02
N TYR A 224 -19.25 6.25 -24.44
CA TYR A 224 -17.86 6.39 -24.00
C TYR A 224 -17.78 6.58 -22.50
N ARG A 225 -17.03 5.72 -21.84
CA ARG A 225 -16.79 5.77 -20.41
C ARG A 225 -15.36 6.23 -20.13
N PRO A 226 -15.18 7.39 -19.53
CA PRO A 226 -13.85 7.85 -19.12
C PRO A 226 -13.27 6.94 -18.04
N PRO A 227 -11.95 7.06 -17.75
CA PRO A 227 -11.33 6.31 -16.65
C PRO A 227 -12.06 6.56 -15.33
N VAL A 228 -12.40 5.49 -14.64
CA VAL A 228 -13.14 5.48 -13.39
C VAL A 228 -12.58 4.40 -12.46
N VAL A 229 -12.79 4.56 -11.15
CA VAL A 229 -12.53 3.46 -10.20
C VAL A 229 -13.45 2.29 -10.56
N PRO A 230 -12.95 1.04 -10.71
CA PRO A 230 -13.77 -0.08 -11.17
C PRO A 230 -15.08 -0.27 -10.41
N ALA A 231 -15.10 0.02 -9.10
CA ALA A 231 -16.29 -0.06 -8.27
C ALA A 231 -17.36 1.02 -8.57
N ASP A 232 -17.04 2.05 -9.34
CA ASP A 232 -17.96 3.10 -9.78
C ASP A 232 -18.41 2.90 -11.25
N GLY A 233 -17.83 1.93 -11.94
CA GLY A 233 -18.22 1.58 -13.30
C GLY A 233 -19.54 0.79 -13.30
N HIS A 234 -20.48 1.19 -14.15
CA HIS A 234 -21.75 0.47 -14.35
C HIS A 234 -21.58 -0.60 -15.45
N TRP A 235 -20.76 -1.63 -15.15
CA TRP A 235 -20.38 -2.66 -16.12
C TRP A 235 -21.54 -3.56 -16.53
N ASP A 236 -22.57 -3.66 -15.70
CA ASP A 236 -23.82 -4.36 -15.93
C ASP A 236 -24.65 -3.76 -17.05
N THR A 237 -24.49 -2.47 -17.34
CA THR A 237 -25.23 -1.77 -18.39
C THR A 237 -24.65 -1.95 -19.80
N LEU A 238 -23.50 -2.60 -19.95
CA LEU A 238 -22.95 -2.95 -21.27
C LEU A 238 -23.80 -4.03 -21.95
N PRO A 239 -24.29 -3.81 -23.19
CA PRO A 239 -25.20 -4.76 -23.85
C PRO A 239 -24.50 -6.10 -24.14
N PRO A 240 -25.19 -7.24 -23.98
CA PRO A 240 -24.69 -8.54 -24.39
C PRO A 240 -24.44 -8.60 -25.92
N GLY A 241 -23.31 -9.22 -26.32
CA GLY A 241 -22.94 -9.41 -27.73
C GLY A 241 -22.47 -8.15 -28.47
N GLU A 242 -22.61 -6.95 -27.85
CA GLU A 242 -22.11 -5.73 -28.46
C GLU A 242 -20.59 -5.61 -28.29
N THR A 243 -19.95 -4.95 -29.28
CA THR A 243 -18.49 -4.74 -29.22
C THR A 243 -18.12 -3.62 -28.27
N VAL A 244 -17.29 -3.94 -27.29
CA VAL A 244 -16.74 -3.00 -26.32
C VAL A 244 -15.23 -2.84 -26.53
N LEU A 245 -14.78 -1.63 -26.85
CA LEU A 245 -13.37 -1.29 -26.98
C LEU A 245 -12.80 -0.87 -25.64
N VAL A 246 -11.80 -1.61 -25.13
CA VAL A 246 -11.13 -1.29 -23.86
C VAL A 246 -9.73 -0.72 -24.13
N ARG A 247 -9.48 0.51 -23.70
CA ARG A 247 -8.20 1.17 -23.84
C ARG A 247 -7.39 1.06 -22.56
N GLY A 248 -6.37 0.21 -22.57
CA GLY A 248 -5.51 -0.11 -21.45
C GLY A 248 -5.73 -1.53 -20.97
N MET A 249 -4.64 -2.25 -20.64
CA MET A 249 -4.65 -3.63 -20.18
C MET A 249 -3.80 -3.79 -18.90
N GLY A 250 -3.89 -2.80 -17.98
CA GLY A 250 -3.32 -2.85 -16.65
C GLY A 250 -4.28 -3.49 -15.63
N LEU A 251 -4.04 -3.27 -14.33
CA LEU A 251 -4.78 -3.94 -13.26
C LEU A 251 -6.30 -3.75 -13.34
N ASN A 252 -6.77 -2.51 -13.60
CA ASN A 252 -8.20 -2.23 -13.73
C ASN A 252 -8.87 -2.95 -14.90
N PHE A 253 -8.11 -3.30 -15.94
CA PHE A 253 -8.62 -4.10 -17.04
C PHE A 253 -9.10 -5.48 -16.55
N HIS A 254 -8.35 -6.11 -15.67
CA HIS A 254 -8.73 -7.42 -15.11
C HIS A 254 -10.01 -7.32 -14.27
N ASP A 255 -10.18 -6.23 -13.50
CA ASP A 255 -11.41 -5.98 -12.75
C ASP A 255 -12.63 -5.88 -13.70
N VAL A 256 -12.50 -5.08 -14.76
CA VAL A 256 -13.57 -4.92 -15.76
C VAL A 256 -13.84 -6.23 -16.47
N LEU A 257 -12.80 -6.96 -16.87
CA LEU A 257 -12.93 -8.25 -17.54
C LEU A 257 -13.70 -9.25 -16.69
N ALA A 258 -13.35 -9.37 -15.40
CA ALA A 258 -14.04 -10.26 -14.46
C ALA A 258 -15.54 -9.90 -14.32
N GLU A 259 -15.88 -8.61 -14.29
CA GLU A 259 -17.29 -8.17 -14.21
C GLU A 259 -18.09 -8.49 -15.49
N VAL A 260 -17.48 -8.33 -16.66
CA VAL A 260 -18.20 -8.57 -17.92
C VAL A 260 -18.15 -10.02 -18.41
N THR A 261 -17.44 -10.89 -17.69
CA THR A 261 -17.34 -12.34 -17.95
C THR A 261 -17.97 -13.14 -16.81
N GLU A 262 -17.24 -13.47 -15.77
CA GLU A 262 -17.75 -14.22 -14.61
C GLU A 262 -18.90 -13.49 -13.89
N GLY A 263 -18.87 -12.14 -13.87
CA GLY A 263 -19.97 -11.32 -13.38
C GLY A 263 -21.27 -11.50 -14.14
N ARG A 264 -21.20 -12.02 -15.34
CA ARG A 264 -22.36 -12.34 -16.19
C ARG A 264 -22.68 -13.83 -16.29
N GLY A 265 -22.06 -14.64 -15.43
CA GLY A 265 -22.33 -16.06 -15.33
C GLY A 265 -21.45 -16.96 -16.20
N GLY A 266 -20.43 -16.40 -16.86
CA GLY A 266 -19.39 -17.20 -17.47
C GLY A 266 -18.55 -17.91 -16.40
N VAL A 267 -17.98 -19.07 -16.73
CA VAL A 267 -17.20 -19.89 -15.78
C VAL A 267 -15.90 -20.37 -16.40
N PHE A 268 -14.88 -20.53 -15.57
CA PHE A 268 -13.64 -21.20 -15.94
C PHE A 268 -13.69 -22.65 -15.47
N GLU A 269 -13.43 -23.59 -16.41
CA GLU A 269 -13.40 -25.02 -16.14
C GLU A 269 -12.02 -25.58 -16.45
N PRO A 270 -11.55 -26.63 -15.76
CA PRO A 270 -10.34 -27.35 -16.15
C PRO A 270 -10.43 -27.84 -17.61
N ALA A 271 -9.32 -27.75 -18.33
CA ALA A 271 -9.26 -28.32 -19.68
C ALA A 271 -9.27 -29.85 -19.64
N ASP A 272 -9.95 -30.46 -20.63
CA ASP A 272 -10.04 -31.93 -20.74
C ASP A 272 -8.75 -32.61 -21.26
N ASP A 273 -7.63 -31.86 -21.30
CA ASP A 273 -6.35 -32.32 -21.86
C ASP A 273 -5.35 -32.81 -20.79
N GLY A 274 -5.76 -32.89 -19.53
CA GLY A 274 -4.93 -33.32 -18.39
C GLY A 274 -3.89 -32.29 -17.97
N THR A 275 -3.98 -31.05 -18.43
CA THR A 275 -3.16 -29.93 -17.97
C THR A 275 -3.89 -29.12 -16.91
N ASP A 276 -3.16 -28.25 -16.16
CA ASP A 276 -3.76 -27.30 -15.22
C ASP A 276 -4.38 -26.08 -15.92
N ARG A 277 -4.53 -26.11 -17.24
CA ARG A 277 -5.11 -25.04 -18.04
C ARG A 277 -6.62 -24.90 -17.77
N LEU A 278 -7.08 -23.67 -17.62
CA LEU A 278 -8.50 -23.36 -17.54
C LEU A 278 -9.04 -22.96 -18.93
N VAL A 279 -10.27 -23.37 -19.21
CA VAL A 279 -11.04 -22.99 -20.40
C VAL A 279 -12.24 -22.17 -19.97
N TYR A 280 -12.39 -21.01 -20.54
CA TYR A 280 -13.56 -20.17 -20.30
C TYR A 280 -14.78 -20.67 -21.06
N ARG A 281 -15.91 -20.81 -20.35
CA ARG A 281 -17.22 -21.14 -20.88
C ARG A 281 -18.14 -19.92 -20.80
N PRO A 282 -18.46 -19.26 -21.90
CA PRO A 282 -19.32 -18.08 -21.88
C PRO A 282 -20.76 -18.43 -21.51
N SER A 283 -21.42 -17.50 -20.81
CA SER A 283 -22.86 -17.57 -20.51
C SER A 283 -23.74 -17.13 -21.69
N GLY A 284 -23.17 -16.42 -22.64
CA GLY A 284 -23.89 -15.75 -23.74
C GLY A 284 -24.41 -14.35 -23.36
N GLN A 285 -24.09 -13.86 -22.16
CA GLN A 285 -24.44 -12.51 -21.73
C GLN A 285 -23.26 -11.54 -21.75
N GLU A 286 -22.09 -11.99 -22.19
CA GLU A 286 -20.90 -11.18 -22.31
C GLU A 286 -20.97 -10.22 -23.51
N PRO A 287 -20.39 -9.00 -23.40
CA PRO A 287 -20.05 -8.20 -24.55
C PRO A 287 -18.86 -8.81 -25.30
N PHE A 288 -18.68 -8.46 -26.54
CA PHE A 288 -17.48 -8.82 -27.32
C PHE A 288 -16.37 -7.79 -26.99
N VAL A 289 -15.40 -8.18 -26.15
CA VAL A 289 -14.34 -7.29 -25.68
C VAL A 289 -13.18 -7.26 -26.65
N VAL A 290 -12.84 -6.08 -27.15
CA VAL A 290 -11.61 -5.79 -27.91
C VAL A 290 -10.74 -4.88 -27.09
N ALA A 291 -9.59 -5.37 -26.61
CA ALA A 291 -8.69 -4.62 -25.73
C ALA A 291 -7.39 -4.23 -26.45
N GLY A 292 -6.90 -3.04 -26.15
CA GLY A 292 -5.64 -2.55 -26.68
C GLY A 292 -4.83 -1.75 -25.68
N SER A 293 -3.50 -1.87 -25.74
CA SER A 293 -2.57 -1.10 -24.92
C SER A 293 -1.30 -0.75 -25.71
N ARG A 294 -0.47 0.14 -25.18
CA ARG A 294 0.82 0.48 -25.83
C ARG A 294 1.76 -0.72 -25.93
N ARG A 295 1.70 -1.67 -24.96
CA ARG A 295 2.49 -2.90 -24.98
C ARG A 295 1.87 -4.00 -25.87
N GLY A 296 0.60 -3.88 -26.21
CA GLY A 296 -0.14 -4.90 -26.97
C GLY A 296 -0.44 -6.18 -26.18
N ALA A 297 -0.12 -6.23 -24.89
CA ALA A 297 -0.35 -7.37 -24.01
C ALA A 297 -0.89 -6.90 -22.64
N PRO A 298 -1.72 -7.71 -21.95
CA PRO A 298 -2.14 -7.45 -20.60
C PRO A 298 -0.99 -7.59 -19.61
N ASP A 299 -1.17 -7.08 -18.39
CA ASP A 299 -0.29 -7.41 -17.29
C ASP A 299 -0.38 -8.91 -16.99
N ARG A 300 0.75 -9.52 -16.67
CA ARG A 300 0.80 -10.96 -16.36
C ARG A 300 0.17 -11.23 -14.99
N ALA A 301 -0.31 -12.45 -14.80
CA ALA A 301 -0.74 -12.93 -13.51
C ALA A 301 0.39 -12.84 -12.48
N GLN A 302 0.04 -12.56 -11.23
CA GLN A 302 0.98 -12.66 -10.12
C GLN A 302 1.36 -14.13 -9.89
N PRO A 303 2.62 -14.42 -9.59
CA PRO A 303 3.04 -15.79 -9.28
C PRO A 303 2.46 -16.23 -7.92
N GLU A 304 2.22 -17.51 -7.77
CA GLU A 304 2.01 -18.10 -6.45
C GLU A 304 3.33 -18.12 -5.71
N ILE A 305 3.50 -17.25 -4.73
CA ILE A 305 4.77 -17.06 -4.05
C ILE A 305 4.97 -18.07 -2.92
N GLY A 306 3.91 -18.75 -2.48
CA GLY A 306 3.98 -19.81 -1.48
C GLY A 306 4.74 -19.39 -0.21
N SER A 307 5.78 -20.12 0.15
CA SER A 307 6.62 -19.86 1.32
C SER A 307 7.76 -18.86 1.09
N TYR A 308 7.90 -18.32 -0.11
CA TYR A 308 9.04 -17.46 -0.50
C TYR A 308 8.96 -16.02 -0.04
N TYR A 309 7.91 -15.60 0.63
CA TYR A 309 7.87 -14.27 1.22
C TYR A 309 8.92 -14.16 2.32
N ALA A 310 9.96 -13.40 2.03
CA ALA A 310 10.85 -12.94 3.08
C ALA A 310 10.03 -12.06 4.05
N ARG A 311 9.80 -12.55 5.26
CA ARG A 311 9.03 -11.83 6.29
C ARG A 311 9.77 -10.57 6.77
N SER A 312 11.08 -10.54 6.60
CA SER A 312 11.93 -9.37 6.85
C SER A 312 13.14 -9.41 5.92
N LEU A 313 13.48 -8.26 5.35
CA LEU A 313 14.75 -8.03 4.68
C LEU A 313 15.74 -7.53 5.73
N GLU A 314 16.87 -8.21 5.86
CA GLU A 314 17.96 -7.79 6.73
C GLU A 314 18.82 -6.79 5.95
N HIS A 315 18.68 -5.50 6.25
CA HIS A 315 19.55 -4.48 5.70
C HIS A 315 20.90 -4.51 6.42
N ARG A 316 21.99 -4.65 5.67
CA ARG A 316 23.35 -4.62 6.20
C ARG A 316 24.13 -3.38 5.78
N PHE A 317 23.71 -2.75 4.71
CA PHE A 317 24.36 -1.57 4.15
C PHE A 317 23.54 -0.30 4.34
N LEU A 318 22.24 -0.33 4.07
CA LEU A 318 21.35 0.81 4.25
C LEU A 318 20.62 0.71 5.61
N THR A 319 21.39 0.75 6.68
CA THR A 319 20.84 0.73 8.05
C THR A 319 20.50 2.16 8.52
N PRO A 320 19.64 2.31 9.56
CA PRO A 320 19.39 3.62 10.16
C PRO A 320 20.67 4.34 10.58
N GLU A 321 21.64 3.61 11.15
CA GLU A 321 22.94 4.14 11.60
C GLU A 321 23.77 4.66 10.43
N THR A 322 23.80 3.89 9.31
CA THR A 322 24.48 4.31 8.09
C THR A 322 23.85 5.59 7.52
N ILE A 323 22.52 5.69 7.52
CA ILE A 323 21.80 6.88 7.06
C ILE A 323 22.15 8.09 7.92
N GLU A 324 22.17 7.94 9.23
CA GLU A 324 22.49 9.03 10.16
C GLU A 324 23.93 9.53 10.00
N GLN A 325 24.89 8.60 9.86
CA GLN A 325 26.29 8.94 9.57
C GLN A 325 26.44 9.71 8.26
N LEU A 326 25.73 9.28 7.22
CA LEU A 326 25.78 9.92 5.90
C LEU A 326 25.14 11.32 5.93
N ARG A 327 24.04 11.52 6.68
CA ARG A 327 23.40 12.83 6.87
C ARG A 327 24.36 13.85 7.49
N GLY A 328 25.22 13.42 8.41
CA GLY A 328 26.25 14.27 9.03
C GLY A 328 27.32 14.78 8.06
N GLN A 329 27.43 14.20 6.85
CA GLN A 329 28.42 14.57 5.84
C GLN A 329 27.91 15.57 4.79
N GLY A 330 26.64 15.95 4.83
CA GLY A 330 26.02 16.91 3.92
C GLY A 330 24.89 16.35 3.04
N PRO A 331 24.49 17.05 1.96
CA PRO A 331 23.41 16.61 1.09
C PRO A 331 23.71 15.27 0.44
N LEU A 332 22.78 14.32 0.56
CA LEU A 332 22.91 12.97 0.02
C LEU A 332 22.39 12.90 -1.43
N SER A 333 23.23 12.40 -2.34
CA SER A 333 22.78 12.01 -3.68
C SER A 333 22.22 10.60 -3.64
N PHE A 334 20.97 10.41 -4.09
CA PHE A 334 20.39 9.08 -4.20
C PHE A 334 21.24 8.16 -5.10
N GLU A 335 21.54 8.59 -6.32
CA GLU A 335 22.24 7.78 -7.32
C GLU A 335 23.68 7.43 -6.92
N ARG A 336 24.40 8.38 -6.29
CA ARG A 336 25.83 8.21 -6.00
C ARG A 336 26.11 7.61 -4.63
N VAL A 337 25.18 7.77 -3.67
CA VAL A 337 25.43 7.40 -2.28
C VAL A 337 24.44 6.31 -1.84
N LEU A 338 23.13 6.52 -2.01
CA LEU A 338 22.12 5.61 -1.47
C LEU A 338 21.88 4.40 -2.39
N LEU A 339 21.76 4.60 -3.69
CA LEU A 339 21.50 3.52 -4.64
C LEU A 339 22.54 2.39 -4.59
N PRO A 340 23.86 2.63 -4.49
CA PRO A 340 24.83 1.58 -4.31
C PRO A 340 24.60 0.73 -3.05
N LEU A 341 24.14 1.33 -1.94
CA LEU A 341 23.83 0.60 -0.72
C LEU A 341 22.56 -0.24 -0.87
N VAL A 342 21.53 0.32 -1.51
CA VAL A 342 20.30 -0.42 -1.86
C VAL A 342 20.61 -1.64 -2.72
N LEU A 343 21.43 -1.45 -3.76
CA LEU A 343 21.81 -2.55 -4.66
C LEU A 343 22.61 -3.64 -3.94
N ARG A 344 23.49 -3.27 -3.01
CA ARG A 344 24.24 -4.27 -2.22
C ARG A 344 23.32 -5.09 -1.31
N ASP A 345 22.35 -4.46 -0.64
CA ASP A 345 21.34 -5.18 0.14
C ASP A 345 20.45 -6.07 -0.74
N ALA A 346 20.08 -5.60 -1.93
CA ALA A 346 19.31 -6.37 -2.90
C ALA A 346 20.09 -7.59 -3.42
N HIS A 347 21.35 -7.42 -3.84
CA HIS A 347 22.22 -8.51 -4.28
C HIS A 347 22.43 -9.53 -3.17
N ARG A 348 22.72 -9.06 -1.95
CA ARG A 348 22.89 -9.97 -0.80
C ARG A 348 21.64 -10.82 -0.57
N THR A 349 20.46 -10.20 -0.60
CA THR A 349 19.19 -10.90 -0.40
C THR A 349 18.91 -11.90 -1.53
N TYR A 350 19.16 -11.51 -2.78
CA TYR A 350 19.00 -12.37 -3.95
C TYR A 350 19.87 -13.61 -3.83
N TYR A 351 21.18 -13.44 -3.66
CA TYR A 351 22.10 -14.58 -3.63
C TYR A 351 21.95 -15.46 -2.38
N ARG A 352 21.56 -14.90 -1.24
CA ARG A 352 21.19 -15.72 -0.07
C ARG A 352 19.95 -16.58 -0.35
N THR A 353 18.98 -16.03 -1.06
CA THR A 353 17.80 -16.78 -1.47
C THR A 353 18.16 -17.83 -2.50
N TYR A 354 18.96 -17.47 -3.50
CA TYR A 354 19.46 -18.40 -4.53
C TYR A 354 20.23 -19.58 -3.92
N ALA A 355 21.16 -19.32 -3.00
CA ALA A 355 21.91 -20.35 -2.32
C ALA A 355 21.02 -21.32 -1.51
N ARG A 356 19.95 -20.83 -0.94
CA ARG A 356 18.99 -21.65 -0.21
C ARG A 356 18.16 -22.55 -1.15
N VAL A 357 17.77 -22.02 -2.31
CA VAL A 357 16.86 -22.70 -3.25
C VAL A 357 17.63 -23.63 -4.21
N HIS A 358 18.83 -23.22 -4.60
CA HIS A 358 19.65 -23.88 -5.62
C HIS A 358 21.03 -24.29 -5.07
N ALA A 359 21.08 -24.86 -3.86
CA ALA A 359 22.33 -25.30 -3.22
C ALA A 359 23.15 -26.26 -4.09
N ASP A 360 22.46 -27.09 -4.89
CA ASP A 360 23.04 -28.03 -5.85
C ASP A 360 23.80 -27.37 -7.01
N ARG A 361 23.54 -26.08 -7.29
CA ARG A 361 24.16 -25.36 -8.40
C ARG A 361 25.35 -24.49 -7.98
N LEU A 362 25.65 -24.37 -6.69
CA LEU A 362 26.66 -23.44 -6.19
C LEU A 362 28.11 -23.91 -6.44
N GLY A 363 28.35 -25.20 -6.71
CA GLY A 363 29.71 -25.77 -6.82
C GLY A 363 30.52 -25.77 -5.53
N MET A 364 29.94 -25.29 -4.43
CA MET A 364 30.49 -25.28 -3.07
C MET A 364 29.37 -25.37 -2.03
N PRO A 365 29.67 -25.71 -0.76
CA PRO A 365 28.66 -25.65 0.31
C PRO A 365 28.01 -24.28 0.42
N ALA A 366 26.67 -24.22 0.65
CA ALA A 366 25.94 -22.99 0.72
C ALA A 366 26.45 -22.03 1.82
N GLU A 367 26.93 -22.57 2.93
CA GLU A 367 27.51 -21.78 4.03
C GLU A 367 28.79 -21.07 3.60
N ASP A 368 29.68 -21.76 2.88
CA ASP A 368 30.93 -21.20 2.36
C ASP A 368 30.64 -20.12 1.31
N PHE A 369 29.68 -20.38 0.44
CA PHE A 369 29.21 -19.39 -0.54
C PHE A 369 28.70 -18.10 0.14
N LEU A 370 27.92 -18.21 1.21
CA LEU A 370 27.40 -17.05 1.93
C LEU A 370 28.50 -16.23 2.62
N VAL A 371 29.53 -16.90 3.14
CA VAL A 371 30.71 -16.22 3.72
C VAL A 371 31.47 -15.45 2.64
N GLU A 372 31.67 -16.06 1.48
CA GLU A 372 32.36 -15.41 0.36
C GLU A 372 31.53 -14.25 -0.21
N LEU A 373 30.22 -14.43 -0.32
CA LEU A 373 29.30 -13.38 -0.75
C LEU A 373 29.36 -12.15 0.20
N ASP A 374 29.25 -12.38 1.51
CA ASP A 374 29.29 -11.29 2.49
C ASP A 374 30.65 -10.58 2.46
N ARG A 375 31.76 -11.33 2.28
CA ARG A 375 33.09 -10.76 2.07
C ARG A 375 33.19 -9.94 0.79
N ALA A 376 32.69 -10.45 -0.34
CA ALA A 376 32.71 -9.77 -1.64
C ALA A 376 31.89 -8.48 -1.63
N LEU A 377 30.74 -8.51 -0.98
CA LEU A 377 29.89 -7.33 -0.78
C LEU A 377 30.45 -6.34 0.25
N GLY A 378 31.45 -6.74 1.05
CA GLY A 378 32.04 -5.92 2.11
C GLY A 378 31.04 -5.68 3.26
N VAL A 379 30.32 -6.73 3.68
CA VAL A 379 29.46 -6.70 4.88
C VAL A 379 30.39 -6.39 6.08
N PRO A 380 30.02 -5.40 6.91
CA PRO A 380 30.79 -5.14 8.14
C PRO A 380 30.75 -6.34 9.08
N ASP A 381 31.89 -6.70 9.68
CA ASP A 381 31.92 -7.69 10.74
C ASP A 381 31.17 -7.18 11.95
N ASP A 382 30.24 -7.95 12.49
CA ASP A 382 29.42 -7.58 13.65
C ASP A 382 30.29 -7.35 14.94
N ASP A 383 31.54 -7.87 14.96
CA ASP A 383 32.50 -7.72 16.07
C ASP A 383 33.50 -6.55 15.88
N ALA A 384 33.43 -5.80 14.76
CA ALA A 384 34.36 -4.69 14.58
C ALA A 384 33.85 -3.42 15.29
N PRO A 385 34.68 -2.75 16.12
CA PRO A 385 34.27 -1.49 16.74
C PRO A 385 33.95 -0.47 15.65
N SER A 386 32.83 0.23 15.82
CA SER A 386 32.31 1.26 14.92
C SER A 386 33.33 2.39 14.71
N GLY A 387 34.22 2.20 13.74
CA GLY A 387 35.15 3.23 13.25
C GLY A 387 34.59 3.87 11.99
N PRO A 388 35.05 5.10 11.62
CA PRO A 388 34.56 5.82 10.46
C PRO A 388 34.72 4.97 9.19
N ALA A 389 33.66 4.92 8.40
CA ALA A 389 33.59 4.16 7.14
C ALA A 389 34.85 4.43 6.28
N ARG A 390 35.72 3.43 6.15
CA ARG A 390 36.90 3.52 5.28
C ARG A 390 36.39 3.53 3.83
N THR A 391 36.59 4.65 3.16
CA THR A 391 36.41 4.71 1.69
C THR A 391 37.24 3.59 1.05
N ALA A 392 36.55 2.70 0.33
CA ALA A 392 37.20 1.58 -0.31
C ALA A 392 38.33 2.05 -1.26
N PRO A 393 39.52 1.43 -1.25
CA PRO A 393 40.61 1.76 -2.14
C PRO A 393 40.19 1.62 -3.61
N ALA A 394 40.80 2.43 -4.51
CA ALA A 394 40.46 2.47 -5.93
C ALA A 394 40.57 1.09 -6.64
N ALA A 395 41.40 0.19 -6.15
CA ALA A 395 41.51 -1.20 -6.61
C ALA A 395 40.24 -2.04 -6.35
N ARG A 396 39.49 -1.79 -5.27
CA ARG A 396 38.20 -2.46 -4.99
C ARG A 396 37.10 -2.00 -5.95
N ARG A 397 37.13 -0.76 -6.42
CA ARG A 397 36.15 -0.24 -7.39
C ARG A 397 36.24 -0.89 -8.77
N GLY A 398 37.42 -1.38 -9.14
CA GLY A 398 37.65 -2.21 -10.34
C GLY A 398 37.01 -3.57 -10.22
N ALA A 399 37.27 -4.28 -9.11
CA ALA A 399 36.73 -5.61 -8.83
C ALA A 399 35.20 -5.59 -8.66
N GLU A 400 34.63 -4.53 -8.04
CA GLU A 400 33.18 -4.35 -7.91
C GLU A 400 32.50 -4.09 -9.25
N ARG A 401 33.14 -3.41 -10.18
CA ARG A 401 32.63 -3.20 -11.56
C ARG A 401 32.74 -4.48 -12.39
N GLU A 402 33.85 -5.19 -12.29
CA GLU A 402 34.10 -6.45 -12.99
C GLU A 402 33.12 -7.53 -12.49
N TRP A 403 32.89 -7.61 -11.17
CA TRP A 403 31.93 -8.54 -10.57
C TRP A 403 30.47 -8.18 -10.92
N ALA A 404 30.09 -6.88 -10.91
CA ALA A 404 28.75 -6.44 -11.31
C ALA A 404 28.48 -6.72 -12.79
N GLN A 405 29.50 -6.57 -13.65
CA GLN A 405 29.42 -6.84 -15.08
C GLN A 405 29.34 -8.34 -15.35
N ASP A 406 30.19 -9.16 -14.71
CA ASP A 406 30.18 -10.62 -14.77
C ASP A 406 28.85 -11.19 -14.20
N SER A 407 28.30 -10.57 -13.15
CA SER A 407 27.01 -10.95 -12.59
C SER A 407 25.85 -10.61 -13.51
N GLN A 408 25.90 -9.49 -14.24
CA GLN A 408 24.89 -9.13 -15.24
C GLN A 408 24.99 -10.04 -16.48
N GLU A 409 26.19 -10.38 -16.92
CA GLU A 409 26.40 -11.32 -18.03
C GLU A 409 25.93 -12.74 -17.66
N ARG A 410 26.24 -13.23 -16.48
CA ARG A 410 25.73 -14.52 -15.99
C ARG A 410 24.21 -14.54 -15.77
N LEU A 411 23.62 -13.45 -15.27
CA LEU A 411 22.17 -13.32 -15.17
C LEU A 411 21.50 -13.34 -16.56
N ALA A 412 22.16 -12.75 -17.57
CA ALA A 412 21.69 -12.81 -18.94
C ALA A 412 21.86 -14.20 -19.58
N GLU A 413 22.94 -14.93 -19.26
CA GLU A 413 23.14 -16.31 -19.67
C GLU A 413 22.17 -17.27 -19.00
N ASP A 414 21.95 -17.16 -17.69
CA ASP A 414 20.95 -17.96 -16.95
C ASP A 414 19.52 -17.71 -17.43
N THR A 415 19.20 -16.48 -17.87
CA THR A 415 17.91 -16.17 -18.52
C THR A 415 17.82 -16.73 -19.93
N ALA A 416 18.93 -16.91 -20.65
CA ALA A 416 18.94 -17.50 -21.97
C ALA A 416 18.79 -19.04 -21.96
N GLU A 417 19.19 -19.71 -20.88
CA GLU A 417 19.09 -21.18 -20.71
C GLU A 417 17.75 -21.69 -20.17
N GLY A 418 16.74 -20.82 -20.07
CA GLY A 418 15.36 -21.23 -19.76
C GLY A 418 15.16 -21.68 -18.32
N LEU A 419 15.52 -20.84 -17.36
CA LEU A 419 14.94 -20.96 -16.02
C LEU A 419 13.41 -20.93 -16.15
N PRO A 420 12.72 -21.95 -15.60
CA PRO A 420 11.27 -21.96 -15.66
C PRO A 420 10.76 -20.72 -14.97
N TRP A 421 9.83 -20.03 -15.56
CA TRP A 421 9.13 -18.82 -15.13
C TRP A 421 9.93 -17.55 -15.16
N GLU A 422 11.56 -17.74 -15.75
CA GLU A 422 11.11 -16.72 -16.34
C GLU A 422 10.89 -15.46 -15.57
N VAL A 423 11.81 -15.10 -14.72
CA VAL A 423 12.06 -13.69 -14.49
C VAL A 423 12.69 -13.15 -15.76
N ARG A 424 11.92 -13.11 -16.83
CA ARG A 424 12.22 -12.24 -17.95
C ARG A 424 11.78 -10.86 -17.51
N LEU A 425 12.68 -10.13 -16.89
CA LEU A 425 12.62 -8.70 -16.83
C LEU A 425 13.00 -8.18 -18.22
N GLU A 426 12.04 -8.15 -19.15
CA GLU A 426 12.06 -7.28 -20.31
C GLU A 426 11.30 -6.00 -20.02
#